data_2ccc87290478aee960a03a53bc3d768a
#
_entry.id   2ccc87290478aee960a03a53bc3d768a
#
_cell.length_a   1.000
_cell.length_b   1.000
_cell.length_c   1.000
_cell.angle_alpha   90.00
_cell.angle_beta   90.00
_cell.angle_gamma   90.00
#
_symmetry.space_group_name_H-M   'P 1'
#
loop_
_entity.id
_entity.type
_entity.pdbx_description
1 polymer ?
#
loop_
_entity_poly.entity_id
_entity_poly.type
_entity_poly.pdbx_seq_one_letter_code
_entity_poly.pdbx_strand_id
1 'polypeptide(L)'
;DDWKKCIKRSVYIPTKNYQDRKGNIWLGTVTNGLLKYDAKSHKLTTIAGISCSDISSIEEDRDGNIWVSTMYGLNKIDGKTEKVTNYNEADGVKGFQFYDRASCKLSDGTLIFGGTQGLTIFNPQNVNTNQQISLLFETLKVHNEIMLPGKNGCIEESMEESPHIRLSYKQNSFSIAFSAIDYSDYKHIHYFYQMAGFDNTWIDAGNNNEAYYSNLPAGNYTFKVKMVGNGSDNIIAEKSILVSI
;
A
#
# COMPACT_ATOMS: atom_id res chain seq x y z
N ASP A 1 35.88 1.69 -10.93
CA ASP A 1 36.06 0.23 -10.82
C ASP A 1 35.94 -0.33 -9.40
N ASP A 2 35.72 0.50 -8.37
CA ASP A 2 35.63 0.03 -6.97
C ASP A 2 34.39 -0.82 -6.68
N TRP A 3 33.27 -0.58 -7.36
CA TRP A 3 32.07 -1.43 -7.22
C TRP A 3 32.33 -2.88 -7.64
N LYS A 4 33.19 -3.12 -8.66
CA LYS A 4 33.57 -4.48 -9.08
C LYS A 4 34.36 -5.22 -8.00
N LYS A 5 35.13 -4.48 -7.18
CA LYS A 5 35.84 -5.07 -6.03
C LYS A 5 34.89 -5.44 -4.88
N CYS A 6 33.85 -4.62 -4.66
CA CYS A 6 32.82 -4.91 -3.66
C CYS A 6 32.05 -6.19 -4.01
N ILE A 7 31.69 -6.39 -5.29
CA ILE A 7 30.95 -7.57 -5.75
C ILE A 7 31.83 -8.83 -5.72
N LYS A 8 33.11 -8.74 -6.04
CA LYS A 8 34.03 -9.90 -5.97
C LYS A 8 34.20 -10.49 -4.56
N ARG A 9 33.83 -9.75 -3.51
CA ARG A 9 33.84 -10.23 -2.12
C ARG A 9 32.48 -10.73 -1.62
N SER A 10 31.41 -10.51 -2.37
CA SER A 10 30.06 -10.94 -2.03
C SER A 10 29.58 -12.08 -2.96
N VAL A 11 28.78 -12.98 -2.41
CA VAL A 11 28.18 -14.14 -3.11
C VAL A 11 27.11 -13.71 -4.14
N TYR A 12 26.98 -12.41 -4.43
CA TYR A 12 25.98 -11.87 -5.33
C TYR A 12 26.38 -12.01 -6.78
N ILE A 13 25.52 -12.62 -7.60
CA ILE A 13 25.67 -12.69 -9.06
C ILE A 13 24.70 -11.66 -9.67
N PRO A 14 25.17 -10.45 -10.01
CA PRO A 14 24.31 -9.46 -10.66
C PRO A 14 24.06 -9.88 -12.12
N THR A 15 22.81 -9.94 -12.50
CA THR A 15 22.37 -10.21 -13.86
C THR A 15 22.03 -8.95 -14.64
N LYS A 16 21.68 -7.88 -13.92
CA LYS A 16 21.32 -6.56 -14.44
C LYS A 16 22.12 -5.48 -13.75
N ASN A 17 22.46 -4.44 -14.48
CA ASN A 17 23.07 -3.24 -13.94
C ASN A 17 22.50 -2.01 -14.63
N TYR A 18 22.33 -0.94 -13.87
CA TYR A 18 21.86 0.35 -14.33
C TYR A 18 22.62 1.45 -13.57
N GLN A 19 23.09 2.47 -14.27
CA GLN A 19 23.67 3.66 -13.65
C GLN A 19 22.67 4.80 -13.70
N ASP A 20 22.26 5.30 -12.54
CA ASP A 20 21.35 6.44 -12.46
C ASP A 20 22.06 7.78 -12.75
N ARG A 21 21.27 8.84 -12.94
CA ARG A 21 21.80 10.18 -13.21
C ARG A 21 22.63 10.77 -12.08
N LYS A 22 22.53 10.23 -10.86
CA LYS A 22 23.36 10.61 -9.70
C LYS A 22 24.70 9.86 -9.67
N GLY A 23 24.91 8.92 -10.60
CA GLY A 23 26.09 8.08 -10.69
C GLY A 23 26.03 6.81 -9.85
N ASN A 24 24.96 6.56 -9.10
CA ASN A 24 24.80 5.31 -8.35
C ASN A 24 24.62 4.15 -9.31
N ILE A 25 25.05 2.96 -8.88
CA ILE A 25 24.89 1.75 -9.66
C ILE A 25 23.86 0.84 -8.99
N TRP A 26 22.82 0.52 -9.73
CA TRP A 26 21.77 -0.40 -9.33
C TRP A 26 22.05 -1.77 -9.92
N LEU A 27 22.00 -2.80 -9.09
CA LEU A 27 22.37 -4.15 -9.45
C LEU A 27 21.21 -5.10 -9.14
N GLY A 28 20.61 -5.64 -10.19
CA GLY A 28 19.60 -6.68 -10.08
C GLY A 28 20.23 -8.05 -10.00
N THR A 29 19.74 -8.90 -9.12
CA THR A 29 20.18 -10.27 -8.94
C THR A 29 19.00 -11.24 -9.14
N VAL A 30 19.28 -12.53 -9.26
CA VAL A 30 18.25 -13.58 -9.35
C VAL A 30 17.72 -13.96 -7.97
N THR A 31 18.54 -13.90 -6.92
CA THR A 31 18.18 -14.48 -5.61
C THR A 31 18.27 -13.49 -4.44
N ASN A 32 18.95 -12.37 -4.64
CA ASN A 32 19.25 -11.42 -3.56
C ASN A 32 18.55 -10.05 -3.72
N GLY A 33 17.63 -9.97 -4.70
CA GLY A 33 16.87 -8.75 -4.94
C GLY A 33 17.71 -7.64 -5.59
N LEU A 34 17.38 -6.41 -5.26
CA LEU A 34 17.99 -5.20 -5.79
C LEU A 34 19.04 -4.66 -4.83
N LEU A 35 20.22 -4.39 -5.36
CA LEU A 35 21.32 -3.77 -4.63
C LEU A 35 21.61 -2.38 -5.23
N LYS A 36 21.96 -1.44 -4.37
CA LYS A 36 22.42 -0.10 -4.75
C LYS A 36 23.85 0.12 -4.26
N TYR A 37 24.74 0.47 -5.17
CA TYR A 37 26.05 1.01 -4.85
C TYR A 37 25.99 2.55 -4.94
N ASP A 38 26.11 3.20 -3.81
CA ASP A 38 26.11 4.66 -3.72
C ASP A 38 27.46 5.23 -4.14
N ALA A 39 27.46 6.09 -5.16
CA ALA A 39 28.67 6.62 -5.76
C ALA A 39 29.45 7.58 -4.84
N LYS A 40 28.80 8.19 -3.85
CA LYS A 40 29.42 9.16 -2.94
C LYS A 40 30.02 8.47 -1.71
N SER A 41 29.23 7.59 -1.08
CA SER A 41 29.65 6.89 0.14
C SER A 41 30.43 5.62 -0.12
N HIS A 42 30.46 5.14 -1.37
CA HIS A 42 31.06 3.86 -1.80
C HIS A 42 30.50 2.63 -1.05
N LYS A 43 29.25 2.73 -0.60
CA LYS A 43 28.56 1.65 0.12
C LYS A 43 27.65 0.87 -0.82
N LEU A 44 27.61 -0.45 -0.64
CA LEU A 44 26.65 -1.35 -1.25
C LEU A 44 25.57 -1.66 -0.23
N THR A 45 24.30 -1.39 -0.59
CA THR A 45 23.13 -1.63 0.27
C THR A 45 22.09 -2.47 -0.48
N THR A 46 21.33 -3.28 0.24
CA THR A 46 20.18 -4.01 -0.31
C THR A 46 18.93 -3.14 -0.14
N ILE A 47 18.13 -3.04 -1.20
CA ILE A 47 16.85 -2.34 -1.15
C ILE A 47 15.78 -3.33 -0.68
N ALA A 48 15.17 -3.01 0.46
CA ALA A 48 14.09 -3.80 1.05
C ALA A 48 12.73 -3.45 0.40
N GLY A 49 11.76 -4.37 0.47
CA GLY A 49 10.39 -4.13 0.01
C GLY A 49 10.13 -4.39 -1.47
N ILE A 50 11.10 -4.89 -2.22
CA ILE A 50 10.92 -5.35 -3.60
C ILE A 50 10.06 -6.61 -3.61
N SER A 51 9.08 -6.68 -4.52
CA SER A 51 8.08 -7.77 -4.60
C SER A 51 8.67 -9.16 -4.84
N CYS A 52 9.84 -9.25 -5.46
CA CYS A 52 10.54 -10.52 -5.72
C CYS A 52 12.04 -10.30 -5.78
N SER A 53 12.81 -11.30 -5.35
CA SER A 53 14.29 -11.26 -5.40
C SER A 53 14.87 -11.44 -6.80
N ASP A 54 14.08 -11.93 -7.75
CA ASP A 54 14.51 -12.08 -9.16
C ASP A 54 14.20 -10.80 -9.94
N ILE A 55 15.25 -10.03 -10.21
CA ILE A 55 15.16 -8.73 -10.90
C ILE A 55 15.32 -8.94 -12.40
N SER A 56 14.31 -8.54 -13.18
CA SER A 56 14.28 -8.71 -14.64
C SER A 56 14.85 -7.50 -15.39
N SER A 57 14.44 -6.27 -15.04
CA SER A 57 14.92 -5.05 -15.69
C SER A 57 14.92 -3.85 -14.75
N ILE A 58 15.70 -2.82 -15.08
CA ILE A 58 15.84 -1.60 -14.27
C ILE A 58 15.84 -0.40 -15.22
N GLU A 59 14.98 0.60 -14.93
CA GLU A 59 14.90 1.87 -15.65
C GLU A 59 14.82 3.04 -14.67
N GLU A 60 15.23 4.25 -15.08
CA GLU A 60 15.07 5.48 -14.31
C GLU A 60 14.11 6.42 -15.03
N ASP A 61 13.09 6.93 -14.32
CA ASP A 61 12.16 7.92 -14.87
C ASP A 61 12.75 9.35 -14.91
N ARG A 62 11.94 10.33 -15.35
CA ARG A 62 12.37 11.73 -15.46
C ARG A 62 12.58 12.39 -14.09
N ASP A 63 11.90 11.92 -13.06
CA ASP A 63 11.96 12.46 -11.71
C ASP A 63 13.08 11.83 -10.87
N GLY A 64 13.79 10.83 -11.44
CA GLY A 64 14.89 10.13 -10.79
C GLY A 64 14.45 8.97 -9.92
N ASN A 65 13.20 8.50 -10.07
CA ASN A 65 12.76 7.27 -9.44
C ASN A 65 13.26 6.07 -10.26
N ILE A 66 13.55 4.99 -9.58
CA ILE A 66 14.00 3.75 -10.22
C ILE A 66 12.82 2.79 -10.31
N TRP A 67 12.59 2.30 -11.52
CA TRP A 67 11.55 1.31 -11.81
C TRP A 67 12.20 -0.03 -12.08
N VAL A 68 11.70 -1.04 -11.39
CA VAL A 68 12.28 -2.39 -11.41
C VAL A 68 11.20 -3.41 -11.70
N SER A 69 11.37 -4.16 -12.79
CA SER A 69 10.52 -5.30 -13.08
C SER A 69 11.08 -6.59 -12.48
N THR A 70 10.18 -7.46 -12.06
CA THR A 70 10.50 -8.74 -11.40
C THR A 70 9.62 -9.87 -11.96
N MET A 71 9.78 -11.06 -11.40
CA MET A 71 8.86 -12.18 -11.65
C MET A 71 7.48 -11.97 -10.99
N TYR A 72 7.29 -10.91 -10.17
CA TYR A 72 6.04 -10.61 -9.46
C TYR A 72 5.69 -9.12 -9.51
N GLY A 73 5.61 -8.56 -10.73
CA GLY A 73 5.17 -7.19 -10.95
C GLY A 73 6.28 -6.16 -11.08
N LEU A 74 5.88 -4.90 -11.03
CA LEU A 74 6.75 -3.73 -11.11
C LEU A 74 6.94 -3.09 -9.73
N ASN A 75 8.11 -2.52 -9.52
CA ASN A 75 8.44 -1.82 -8.28
C ASN A 75 8.99 -0.44 -8.62
N LYS A 76 8.50 0.60 -7.94
CA LYS A 76 9.03 1.96 -7.99
C LYS A 76 9.80 2.23 -6.72
N ILE A 77 11.03 2.68 -6.85
CA ILE A 77 11.85 3.16 -5.75
C ILE A 77 11.93 4.68 -5.88
N ASP A 78 11.40 5.40 -4.90
CA ASP A 78 11.47 6.87 -4.87
C ASP A 78 12.90 7.35 -4.83
N GLY A 79 13.28 8.21 -5.75
CA GLY A 79 14.66 8.67 -5.93
C GLY A 79 15.21 9.57 -4.81
N LYS A 80 14.36 10.00 -3.85
CA LYS A 80 14.73 10.85 -2.71
C LYS A 80 14.69 10.08 -1.39
N THR A 81 13.62 9.33 -1.17
CA THR A 81 13.33 8.65 0.11
C THR A 81 13.71 7.18 0.10
N GLU A 82 13.98 6.60 -1.07
CA GLU A 82 14.20 5.17 -1.32
C GLU A 82 13.01 4.27 -0.92
N LYS A 83 11.84 4.88 -0.69
CA LYS A 83 10.61 4.14 -0.41
C LYS A 83 10.23 3.32 -1.63
N VAL A 84 9.90 2.04 -1.40
CA VAL A 84 9.45 1.12 -2.45
C VAL A 84 7.93 1.12 -2.50
N THR A 85 7.38 1.18 -3.71
CA THR A 85 5.96 0.97 -4.01
C THR A 85 5.86 -0.15 -5.04
N ASN A 86 5.03 -1.15 -4.76
CA ASN A 86 4.83 -2.31 -5.62
C ASN A 86 3.57 -2.13 -6.46
N TYR A 87 3.64 -2.49 -7.73
CA TYR A 87 2.54 -2.45 -8.70
C TYR A 87 2.33 -3.85 -9.29
N ASN A 88 1.09 -4.26 -9.40
CA ASN A 88 0.67 -5.56 -9.90
C ASN A 88 -0.51 -5.46 -10.89
N GLU A 89 -1.18 -6.57 -11.21
CA GLU A 89 -2.31 -6.57 -12.16
C GLU A 89 -3.47 -5.66 -11.70
N ALA A 90 -3.69 -5.53 -10.39
CA ALA A 90 -4.73 -4.64 -9.86
C ALA A 90 -4.43 -3.16 -10.17
N ASP A 91 -3.17 -2.80 -10.35
CA ASP A 91 -2.71 -1.46 -10.72
C ASP A 91 -2.63 -1.26 -12.25
N GLY A 92 -3.13 -2.22 -13.03
CA GLY A 92 -3.10 -2.19 -14.48
C GLY A 92 -1.80 -2.68 -15.12
N VAL A 93 -0.90 -3.28 -14.34
CA VAL A 93 0.30 -3.95 -14.86
C VAL A 93 -0.11 -5.22 -15.60
N LYS A 94 0.32 -5.38 -16.84
CA LYS A 94 -0.01 -6.56 -17.65
C LYS A 94 0.88 -7.75 -17.29
N GLY A 95 0.30 -8.68 -16.51
CA GLY A 95 0.96 -9.92 -16.08
C GLY A 95 1.91 -9.77 -14.90
N PHE A 96 2.29 -10.92 -14.31
CA PHE A 96 3.16 -10.96 -13.13
C PHE A 96 4.63 -11.08 -13.51
N GLN A 97 4.94 -11.75 -14.62
CA GLN A 97 6.28 -12.16 -14.96
C GLN A 97 6.85 -11.30 -16.09
N PHE A 98 7.92 -10.60 -15.79
CA PHE A 98 8.65 -9.81 -16.75
C PHE A 98 9.88 -10.54 -17.26
N TYR A 99 10.18 -10.38 -18.55
CA TYR A 99 11.36 -10.95 -19.16
C TYR A 99 12.63 -10.16 -18.86
N ASP A 100 13.70 -10.87 -18.79
CA ASP A 100 15.04 -10.33 -18.63
C ASP A 100 15.39 -9.31 -19.69
N ARG A 101 15.83 -8.11 -19.26
CA ARG A 101 16.26 -7.01 -20.13
C ARG A 101 15.19 -6.55 -21.13
N ALA A 102 13.94 -6.86 -20.88
CA ALA A 102 12.82 -6.45 -21.70
C ALA A 102 12.24 -5.11 -21.19
N SER A 103 13.07 -4.09 -21.16
CA SER A 103 12.61 -2.73 -20.81
C SER A 103 13.24 -1.69 -21.71
N CYS A 104 12.56 -0.57 -21.89
CA CYS A 104 13.13 0.64 -22.47
C CYS A 104 12.39 1.88 -22.00
N LYS A 105 13.10 3.02 -22.02
CA LYS A 105 12.56 4.35 -21.82
C LYS A 105 12.55 5.11 -23.14
N LEU A 106 11.38 5.61 -23.54
CA LEU A 106 11.23 6.46 -24.71
C LEU A 106 11.68 7.90 -24.43
N SER A 107 11.88 8.66 -25.50
CA SER A 107 12.31 10.06 -25.42
C SER A 107 11.31 10.98 -24.71
N ASP A 108 10.02 10.65 -24.77
CA ASP A 108 8.93 11.34 -24.05
C ASP A 108 8.86 10.98 -22.55
N GLY A 109 9.66 10.03 -22.10
CA GLY A 109 9.71 9.55 -20.72
C GLY A 109 8.80 8.34 -20.43
N THR A 110 8.06 7.86 -21.42
CA THR A 110 7.28 6.63 -21.33
C THR A 110 8.19 5.45 -21.05
N LEU A 111 7.81 4.61 -20.10
CA LEU A 111 8.49 3.36 -19.80
C LEU A 111 7.72 2.19 -20.39
N ILE A 112 8.46 1.21 -20.89
CA ILE A 112 7.95 -0.02 -21.47
C ILE A 112 8.65 -1.20 -20.79
N PHE A 113 7.86 -2.17 -20.32
CA PHE A 113 8.35 -3.41 -19.77
C PHE A 113 7.65 -4.60 -20.45
N GLY A 114 8.43 -5.54 -20.96
CA GLY A 114 7.95 -6.74 -21.62
C GLY A 114 7.82 -7.92 -20.65
N GLY A 115 6.69 -8.60 -20.72
CA GLY A 115 6.39 -9.75 -19.87
C GLY A 115 5.64 -10.85 -20.59
N THR A 116 5.29 -11.91 -19.88
CA THR A 116 4.61 -13.10 -20.43
C THR A 116 3.23 -12.81 -21.03
N GLN A 117 2.58 -11.73 -20.60
CA GLN A 117 1.25 -11.32 -21.11
C GLN A 117 1.30 -10.09 -22.03
N GLY A 118 2.48 -9.74 -22.55
CA GLY A 118 2.69 -8.64 -23.46
C GLY A 118 3.47 -7.47 -22.88
N LEU A 119 3.13 -6.26 -23.27
CA LEU A 119 3.84 -5.05 -22.86
C LEU A 119 3.04 -4.25 -21.84
N THR A 120 3.69 -3.85 -20.76
CA THR A 120 3.22 -2.81 -19.85
C THR A 120 3.83 -1.49 -20.29
N ILE A 121 3.01 -0.55 -20.73
CA ILE A 121 3.43 0.75 -21.27
C ILE A 121 2.76 1.84 -20.46
N PHE A 122 3.54 2.73 -19.87
CA PHE A 122 3.00 3.83 -19.05
C PHE A 122 3.95 5.02 -19.00
N ASN A 123 3.37 6.20 -18.76
CA ASN A 123 4.15 7.38 -18.42
C ASN A 123 4.19 7.48 -16.87
N PRO A 124 5.38 7.43 -16.23
CA PRO A 124 5.52 7.52 -14.77
C PRO A 124 4.88 8.74 -14.13
N GLN A 125 4.77 9.87 -14.88
CA GLN A 125 4.13 11.09 -14.39
C GLN A 125 2.60 10.95 -14.26
N ASN A 126 1.99 10.01 -14.99
CA ASN A 126 0.55 9.75 -14.95
C ASN A 126 0.19 8.61 -13.98
N VAL A 127 1.19 7.97 -13.37
CA VAL A 127 0.96 6.97 -12.32
C VAL A 127 0.58 7.70 -11.04
N ASN A 128 -0.71 7.83 -10.80
CA ASN A 128 -1.25 8.45 -9.59
C ASN A 128 -0.93 7.59 -8.37
N THR A 129 0.06 8.02 -7.59
CA THR A 129 0.33 7.49 -6.24
C THR A 129 -0.62 8.07 -5.20
N ASN A 130 -1.46 9.02 -5.57
CA ASN A 130 -2.42 9.73 -4.72
C ASN A 130 -3.86 9.46 -5.17
N GLN A 131 -4.27 8.21 -5.31
CA GLN A 131 -5.70 7.93 -5.19
C GLN A 131 -6.05 8.15 -3.71
N GLN A 132 -6.76 9.24 -3.42
CA GLN A 132 -7.38 9.44 -2.12
C GLN A 132 -8.48 8.39 -1.98
N ILE A 133 -8.13 7.25 -1.44
CA ILE A 133 -9.11 6.27 -1.01
C ILE A 133 -9.76 6.85 0.24
N SER A 134 -11.07 7.03 0.18
CA SER A 134 -11.83 7.49 1.33
C SER A 134 -12.46 6.30 2.03
N LEU A 135 -12.23 6.17 3.33
CA LEU A 135 -12.97 5.28 4.21
C LEU A 135 -14.30 5.93 4.57
N LEU A 136 -15.39 5.17 4.46
CA LEU A 136 -16.72 5.57 4.87
C LEU A 136 -17.22 4.69 6.01
N PHE A 137 -18.02 5.28 6.90
CA PHE A 137 -18.89 4.53 7.80
C PHE A 137 -20.26 4.38 7.14
N GLU A 138 -20.71 3.13 6.92
CA GLU A 138 -21.93 2.84 6.17
C GLU A 138 -23.14 2.76 7.08
N THR A 139 -23.10 1.84 8.04
CA THR A 139 -24.26 1.55 8.89
C THR A 139 -23.85 1.27 10.32
N LEU A 140 -24.72 1.69 11.24
CA LEU A 140 -24.71 1.27 12.64
C LEU A 140 -25.83 0.25 12.84
N LYS A 141 -25.55 -0.93 13.39
CA LYS A 141 -26.56 -1.87 13.85
C LYS A 141 -26.47 -1.99 15.36
N VAL A 142 -27.62 -1.96 16.01
CA VAL A 142 -27.75 -2.25 17.44
C VAL A 142 -28.67 -3.44 17.59
N HIS A 143 -28.21 -4.49 18.28
CA HIS A 143 -28.91 -5.77 18.39
C HIS A 143 -29.34 -6.35 17.02
N ASN A 144 -28.51 -6.22 16.00
CA ASN A 144 -28.75 -6.61 14.60
C ASN A 144 -29.81 -5.78 13.84
N GLU A 145 -30.33 -4.70 14.41
CA GLU A 145 -31.24 -3.79 13.74
C GLU A 145 -30.49 -2.56 13.26
N ILE A 146 -30.69 -2.15 12.00
CA ILE A 146 -30.06 -0.97 11.41
C ILE A 146 -30.64 0.28 12.06
N MET A 147 -29.77 1.14 12.59
CA MET A 147 -30.14 2.44 13.14
C MET A 147 -30.26 3.46 12.01
N LEU A 148 -31.41 4.08 11.92
CA LEU A 148 -31.65 5.18 10.98
C LEU A 148 -31.36 6.53 11.65
N PRO A 149 -30.89 7.53 10.88
CA PRO A 149 -30.70 8.89 11.34
C PRO A 149 -32.00 9.49 11.90
N GLY A 150 -31.89 10.23 12.99
CA GLY A 150 -33.06 10.92 13.56
C GLY A 150 -32.70 11.76 14.77
N LYS A 151 -33.43 12.84 14.95
CA LYS A 151 -33.35 13.67 16.15
C LYS A 151 -33.68 12.81 17.37
N ASN A 152 -32.79 12.69 18.32
CA ASN A 152 -32.84 11.79 19.49
C ASN A 152 -32.57 10.30 19.20
N GLY A 153 -32.08 9.94 18.00
CA GLY A 153 -31.59 8.61 17.68
C GLY A 153 -30.14 8.39 18.12
N CYS A 154 -29.62 7.18 17.86
CA CYS A 154 -28.22 6.86 18.10
C CYS A 154 -27.26 7.68 17.22
N ILE A 155 -27.74 8.13 16.07
CA ILE A 155 -27.06 9.00 15.10
C ILE A 155 -28.05 10.10 14.67
N GLU A 156 -27.58 11.34 14.54
CA GLU A 156 -28.43 12.47 14.17
C GLU A 156 -28.58 12.61 12.65
N GLU A 157 -27.52 12.30 11.92
CA GLU A 157 -27.40 12.35 10.46
C GLU A 157 -26.96 10.99 9.91
N SER A 158 -26.59 10.90 8.63
CA SER A 158 -26.00 9.68 8.08
C SER A 158 -24.70 9.33 8.82
N MET A 159 -24.32 8.04 8.82
CA MET A 159 -23.08 7.60 9.48
C MET A 159 -21.84 8.35 8.98
N GLU A 160 -21.88 8.82 7.73
CA GLU A 160 -20.79 9.57 7.12
C GLU A 160 -20.69 11.02 7.66
N GLU A 161 -21.81 11.64 7.94
CA GLU A 161 -21.92 13.02 8.40
C GLU A 161 -22.01 13.14 9.93
N SER A 162 -22.39 12.05 10.61
CA SER A 162 -22.51 12.04 12.07
C SER A 162 -21.13 12.08 12.74
N PRO A 163 -20.82 13.10 13.52
CA PRO A 163 -19.56 13.15 14.24
C PRO A 163 -19.55 12.24 15.48
N HIS A 164 -20.69 11.71 15.88
CA HIS A 164 -20.86 11.04 17.17
C HIS A 164 -22.00 10.02 17.17
N ILE A 165 -21.71 8.81 17.61
CA ILE A 165 -22.68 7.75 17.92
C ILE A 165 -23.01 7.84 19.40
N ARG A 166 -24.32 8.00 19.75
CA ARG A 166 -24.79 8.04 21.14
C ARG A 166 -25.66 6.82 21.42
N LEU A 167 -25.18 5.94 22.27
CA LEU A 167 -25.86 4.72 22.67
C LEU A 167 -26.29 4.82 24.13
N SER A 168 -27.42 4.20 24.46
CA SER A 168 -27.80 3.99 25.85
C SER A 168 -27.09 2.74 26.40
N TYR A 169 -27.02 2.59 27.73
CA TYR A 169 -26.39 1.44 28.36
C TYR A 169 -27.02 0.06 27.96
N LYS A 170 -28.27 0.08 27.46
CA LYS A 170 -28.95 -1.12 26.92
C LYS A 170 -28.52 -1.42 25.49
N GLN A 171 -27.91 -0.50 24.81
CA GLN A 171 -27.46 -0.61 23.40
C GLN A 171 -25.95 -0.85 23.31
N ASN A 172 -25.38 -1.51 24.33
CA ASN A 172 -23.96 -1.76 24.47
C ASN A 172 -23.43 -2.92 23.59
N SER A 173 -24.30 -3.49 22.75
CA SER A 173 -23.94 -4.51 21.76
C SER A 173 -24.37 -4.02 20.39
N PHE A 174 -23.38 -3.75 19.55
CA PHE A 174 -23.58 -3.08 18.27
C PHE A 174 -22.50 -3.47 17.27
N SER A 175 -22.73 -3.17 16.00
CA SER A 175 -21.72 -3.26 14.96
C SER A 175 -21.66 -2.00 14.11
N ILE A 176 -20.50 -1.69 13.59
CA ILE A 176 -20.25 -0.58 12.68
C ILE A 176 -19.70 -1.16 11.38
N ALA A 177 -20.45 -0.97 10.29
CA ALA A 177 -19.98 -1.30 8.95
C ALA A 177 -19.23 -0.11 8.34
N PHE A 178 -18.17 -0.42 7.62
CA PHE A 178 -17.33 0.55 6.94
C PHE A 178 -16.89 0.01 5.58
N SER A 179 -16.61 0.89 4.64
CA SER A 179 -16.04 0.52 3.34
C SER A 179 -15.03 1.54 2.85
N ALA A 180 -14.21 1.11 1.91
CA ALA A 180 -13.36 2.01 1.15
C ALA A 180 -14.05 2.33 -0.18
N ILE A 181 -14.20 3.62 -0.51
CA ILE A 181 -14.51 4.01 -1.88
C ILE A 181 -13.20 3.97 -2.65
N ASP A 182 -13.09 2.94 -3.44
CA ASP A 182 -11.98 2.77 -4.36
C ASP A 182 -12.51 2.51 -5.77
N TYR A 183 -12.12 3.37 -6.68
CA TYR A 183 -12.41 3.23 -8.11
C TYR A 183 -11.37 2.37 -8.85
N SER A 184 -10.37 1.87 -8.15
CA SER A 184 -9.38 0.93 -8.66
C SER A 184 -9.70 -0.49 -8.16
N ASP A 185 -9.45 -1.50 -8.99
CA ASP A 185 -9.65 -2.93 -8.68
C ASP A 185 -8.67 -3.43 -7.57
N TYR A 186 -8.68 -2.80 -6.38
CA TYR A 186 -7.93 -3.29 -5.24
C TYR A 186 -8.55 -4.60 -4.70
N LYS A 187 -8.15 -5.71 -5.28
CA LYS A 187 -8.61 -7.05 -4.85
C LYS A 187 -8.14 -7.48 -3.46
N HIS A 188 -7.32 -6.66 -2.79
CA HIS A 188 -6.69 -7.02 -1.52
C HIS A 188 -6.63 -5.84 -0.55
N ILE A 189 -7.82 -5.39 -0.13
CA ILE A 189 -7.95 -4.44 0.97
C ILE A 189 -7.83 -5.21 2.28
N HIS A 190 -7.00 -4.72 3.21
CA HIS A 190 -6.86 -5.26 4.54
C HIS A 190 -7.21 -4.19 5.56
N TYR A 191 -8.26 -4.45 6.33
CA TYR A 191 -8.75 -3.54 7.35
C TYR A 191 -8.24 -3.90 8.73
N PHE A 192 -7.98 -2.87 9.52
CA PHE A 192 -7.78 -2.95 10.96
C PHE A 192 -8.72 -1.97 11.63
N TYR A 193 -9.28 -2.37 12.76
CA TYR A 193 -10.11 -1.48 13.57
C TYR A 193 -9.72 -1.50 15.04
N GLN A 194 -10.12 -0.47 15.78
CA GLN A 194 -9.87 -0.35 17.20
C GLN A 194 -10.91 0.56 17.85
N MET A 195 -11.43 0.18 18.99
CA MET A 195 -12.16 1.06 19.90
C MET A 195 -11.18 1.63 20.93
N ALA A 196 -10.64 2.80 20.63
CA ALA A 196 -9.72 3.48 21.54
C ALA A 196 -10.44 3.83 22.87
N GLY A 197 -9.81 3.43 23.98
CA GLY A 197 -10.40 3.46 25.31
C GLY A 197 -10.95 2.12 25.80
N PHE A 198 -11.03 1.12 24.90
CA PHE A 198 -11.42 -0.25 25.23
C PHE A 198 -10.41 -1.29 24.72
N ASP A 199 -10.08 -1.25 23.42
CA ASP A 199 -9.11 -2.17 22.83
C ASP A 199 -7.68 -1.71 23.11
N ASN A 200 -6.83 -2.62 23.54
CA ASN A 200 -5.41 -2.35 23.78
C ASN A 200 -4.59 -2.29 22.48
N THR A 201 -5.03 -2.98 21.42
CA THR A 201 -4.34 -3.09 20.15
C THR A 201 -5.32 -3.01 18.98
N TRP A 202 -4.80 -2.79 17.78
CA TRP A 202 -5.56 -2.90 16.56
C TRP A 202 -6.01 -4.34 16.32
N ILE A 203 -7.27 -4.53 15.97
CA ILE A 203 -7.88 -5.82 15.62
C ILE A 203 -7.78 -5.96 14.10
N ASP A 204 -7.20 -7.08 13.67
CA ASP A 204 -7.11 -7.44 12.26
C ASP A 204 -8.46 -7.96 11.77
N ALA A 205 -9.09 -7.23 10.85
CA ALA A 205 -10.35 -7.60 10.24
C ALA A 205 -10.18 -8.33 8.90
N GLY A 206 -8.96 -8.38 8.35
CA GLY A 206 -8.73 -8.91 7.01
C GLY A 206 -9.54 -8.12 5.97
N ASN A 207 -10.36 -8.84 5.21
CA ASN A 207 -11.27 -8.25 4.21
C ASN A 207 -12.69 -7.99 4.76
N ASN A 208 -12.92 -8.26 6.07
CA ASN A 208 -14.21 -8.01 6.68
C ASN A 208 -14.40 -6.51 6.89
N ASN A 209 -15.55 -6.01 6.52
CA ASN A 209 -15.90 -4.59 6.56
C ASN A 209 -16.89 -4.25 7.69
N GLU A 210 -17.00 -5.09 8.72
CA GLU A 210 -17.90 -4.88 9.87
C GLU A 210 -17.17 -5.23 11.18
N ALA A 211 -17.20 -4.30 12.12
CA ALA A 211 -16.65 -4.45 13.46
C ALA A 211 -17.78 -4.68 14.46
N TYR A 212 -17.66 -5.72 15.29
CA TYR A 212 -18.65 -6.09 16.29
C TYR A 212 -18.12 -5.83 17.70
N TYR A 213 -18.94 -5.18 18.53
CA TYR A 213 -18.69 -4.99 19.94
C TYR A 213 -19.87 -5.48 20.77
N SER A 214 -19.60 -6.18 21.85
CA SER A 214 -20.61 -6.66 22.80
C SER A 214 -20.23 -6.31 24.23
N ASN A 215 -21.24 -5.90 25.01
CA ASN A 215 -21.07 -5.52 26.43
C ASN A 215 -20.02 -4.44 26.67
N LEU A 216 -19.98 -3.44 25.79
CA LEU A 216 -19.09 -2.30 25.97
C LEU A 216 -19.53 -1.52 27.22
N PRO A 217 -18.66 -1.25 28.21
CA PRO A 217 -19.01 -0.48 29.39
C PRO A 217 -19.47 0.94 29.06
N ALA A 218 -20.21 1.59 29.98
CA ALA A 218 -20.54 2.99 29.84
C ALA A 218 -19.27 3.84 29.81
N GLY A 219 -19.15 4.74 28.84
CA GLY A 219 -17.96 5.56 28.66
C GLY A 219 -17.94 6.32 27.34
N ASN A 220 -16.85 7.03 27.11
CA ASN A 220 -16.57 7.73 25.85
C ASN A 220 -15.40 7.05 25.15
N TYR A 221 -15.59 6.71 23.89
CA TYR A 221 -14.67 5.95 23.09
C TYR A 221 -14.46 6.64 21.74
N THR A 222 -13.42 6.23 21.03
CA THR A 222 -13.22 6.59 19.63
C THR A 222 -13.04 5.33 18.82
N PHE A 223 -14.02 5.03 17.96
CA PHE A 223 -13.88 3.96 16.98
C PHE A 223 -13.01 4.42 15.84
N LYS A 224 -11.99 3.63 15.51
CA LYS A 224 -11.02 3.92 14.45
C LYS A 224 -10.94 2.76 13.48
N VAL A 225 -10.86 3.07 12.19
CA VAL A 225 -10.60 2.10 11.12
C VAL A 225 -9.44 2.60 10.30
N LYS A 226 -8.53 1.71 9.96
CA LYS A 226 -7.48 1.98 8.98
C LYS A 226 -7.46 0.90 7.91
N MET A 227 -7.07 1.30 6.73
CA MET A 227 -6.85 0.42 5.59
C MET A 227 -5.35 0.38 5.26
N VAL A 228 -4.86 -0.81 5.02
CA VAL A 228 -3.46 -1.08 4.68
C VAL A 228 -3.43 -1.83 3.35
N GLY A 229 -2.49 -1.45 2.49
CA GLY A 229 -2.27 -2.17 1.22
C GLY A 229 -1.52 -3.47 1.42
N ASN A 230 -1.74 -4.43 0.52
CA ASN A 230 -1.08 -5.73 0.57
C ASN A 230 0.46 -5.59 0.56
N GLY A 231 1.11 -6.24 1.52
CA GLY A 231 2.57 -6.34 1.59
C GLY A 231 3.30 -5.09 2.06
N SER A 232 2.58 -4.07 2.53
CA SER A 232 3.19 -2.87 3.12
C SER A 232 2.49 -2.49 4.42
N ASP A 233 3.24 -2.11 5.45
CA ASP A 233 2.69 -1.50 6.68
C ASP A 233 2.18 -0.06 6.45
N ASN A 234 2.04 0.37 5.18
CA ASN A 234 1.61 1.71 4.84
C ASN A 234 0.10 1.85 5.02
N ILE A 235 -0.31 2.74 5.91
CA ILE A 235 -1.71 3.15 6.06
C ILE A 235 -2.08 3.93 4.80
N ILE A 236 -3.10 3.43 4.06
CA ILE A 236 -3.63 4.06 2.85
C ILE A 236 -4.69 5.08 3.23
N ALA A 237 -5.57 4.71 4.16
CA ALA A 237 -6.62 5.58 4.68
C ALA A 237 -6.90 5.25 6.15
N GLU A 238 -7.30 6.26 6.92
CA GLU A 238 -7.74 6.12 8.32
C GLU A 238 -8.96 7.01 8.55
N LYS A 239 -9.93 6.53 9.32
CA LYS A 239 -11.13 7.27 9.71
C LYS A 239 -11.52 6.94 11.13
N SER A 240 -12.13 7.92 11.82
CA SER A 240 -12.57 7.73 13.21
C SER A 240 -13.92 8.39 13.46
N ILE A 241 -14.67 7.86 14.44
CA ILE A 241 -15.94 8.41 14.92
C ILE A 241 -16.01 8.27 16.44
N LEU A 242 -16.62 9.25 17.10
CA LEU A 242 -16.82 9.21 18.55
C LEU A 242 -18.00 8.29 18.89
N VAL A 243 -17.88 7.55 19.98
CA VAL A 243 -18.92 6.66 20.52
C VAL A 243 -19.08 6.91 22.00
N SER A 244 -20.30 7.17 22.45
CA SER A 244 -20.64 7.27 23.89
C SER A 244 -21.75 6.29 24.26
N ILE A 245 -21.62 5.67 25.42
CA ILE A 245 -22.59 4.73 26.01
C ILE A 245 -22.99 5.19 27.40
#